data_0723ae555615158a1d13543d572c6333
#
_entry.id   0723ae555615158a1d13543d572c6333
#
_cell.length_a   1.000
_cell.length_b   1.000
_cell.length_c   1.000
_cell.angle_alpha   90.00
_cell.angle_beta   90.00
_cell.angle_gamma   90.00
#
_symmetry.space_group_name_H-M   'P 1'
#
loop_
_entity.id
_entity.type
_entity.pdbx_description
1 polymer ?
#
loop_
_entity_poly.entity_id
_entity_poly.type
_entity_poly.pdbx_seq_one_letter_code
_entity_poly.pdbx_strand_id
1 'polypeptide(L)'
;MNIEIKNIDNTKLDLGLRHEYIPTTTFNEELKKEDKIVVDCEYLRVGERTSFISMTSDEEVSMDVYRKIFAKKVKGIRNLTINEKPVTTAEEFLKYPSIMELDALLINVAVHVLRADELTEDERKN
;
A
#
# COMPACT_ATOMS: atom_id res chain seq x y z
N MET A 1 -26.61 17.57 1.42
CA MET A 1 -25.30 18.09 0.98
C MET A 1 -24.75 17.23 -0.15
N ASN A 2 -24.28 17.89 -1.18
CA ASN A 2 -23.70 17.17 -2.31
C ASN A 2 -22.17 17.21 -2.22
N ILE A 3 -21.56 16.04 -2.18
CA ILE A 3 -20.09 15.93 -2.14
C ILE A 3 -19.62 15.45 -3.50
N GLU A 4 -18.85 16.28 -4.17
CA GLU A 4 -18.27 15.90 -5.45
C GLU A 4 -16.93 15.21 -5.23
N ILE A 5 -16.78 14.07 -5.87
CA ILE A 5 -15.50 13.34 -5.84
C ILE A 5 -14.73 13.75 -7.08
N LYS A 6 -13.82 14.71 -6.90
CA LYS A 6 -12.99 15.22 -7.99
C LYS A 6 -11.67 14.47 -8.02
N ASN A 7 -11.10 14.38 -9.20
CA ASN A 7 -9.82 13.74 -9.45
C ASN A 7 -9.79 12.25 -9.17
N ILE A 8 -10.96 11.64 -9.00
CA ILE A 8 -11.08 10.20 -8.91
C ILE A 8 -11.76 9.74 -10.20
N ASP A 9 -11.05 8.90 -10.94
CA ASP A 9 -11.58 8.31 -12.15
C ASP A 9 -12.78 7.43 -11.81
N ASN A 10 -13.89 7.58 -12.53
CA ASN A 10 -15.08 6.74 -12.32
C ASN A 10 -14.76 5.26 -12.47
N THR A 11 -13.83 4.93 -13.36
CA THR A 11 -13.38 3.55 -13.52
C THR A 11 -12.75 3.03 -12.24
N LYS A 12 -12.03 3.89 -11.53
CA LYS A 12 -11.40 3.52 -10.26
C LYS A 12 -12.44 3.29 -9.16
N LEU A 13 -13.55 4.04 -9.18
CA LEU A 13 -14.64 3.81 -8.24
C LEU A 13 -15.21 2.41 -8.45
N ASP A 14 -15.46 2.03 -9.71
CA ASP A 14 -15.97 0.72 -10.05
C ASP A 14 -15.00 -0.40 -9.71
N LEU A 15 -13.70 -0.10 -9.78
CA LEU A 15 -12.65 -1.07 -9.48
C LEU A 15 -12.25 -1.07 -8.00
N GLY A 16 -13.02 -0.45 -7.12
CA GLY A 16 -12.73 -0.40 -5.70
C GLY A 16 -11.69 0.63 -5.33
N LEU A 17 -11.55 1.68 -6.14
CA LEU A 17 -10.61 2.77 -5.88
C LEU A 17 -9.17 2.28 -5.77
N ARG A 18 -8.73 1.48 -6.73
CA ARG A 18 -7.37 0.96 -6.77
C ARG A 18 -6.41 1.95 -7.42
N HIS A 19 -5.15 1.87 -7.02
CA HIS A 19 -4.09 2.64 -7.63
C HIS A 19 -2.78 1.88 -7.58
N GLU A 20 -1.83 2.26 -8.43
CA GLU A 20 -0.50 1.68 -8.43
C GLU A 20 0.42 2.50 -7.53
N TYR A 21 1.25 1.81 -6.77
CA TYR A 21 2.26 2.44 -5.92
C TYR A 21 3.61 1.80 -6.17
N ILE A 22 4.62 2.63 -6.37
CA ILE A 22 5.99 2.17 -6.50
C ILE A 22 6.67 2.41 -5.16
N PRO A 23 6.97 1.34 -4.40
CA PRO A 23 7.60 1.50 -3.09
C PRO A 23 8.92 2.26 -3.16
N THR A 24 9.17 3.08 -2.15
CA THR A 24 10.33 3.97 -2.09
C THR A 24 11.45 3.43 -1.21
N THR A 25 11.46 2.14 -0.96
CA THR A 25 12.58 1.52 -0.24
C THR A 25 13.87 1.66 -1.06
N THR A 26 15.00 1.73 -0.37
CA THR A 26 16.28 1.95 -1.02
C THR A 26 16.56 0.96 -2.13
N PHE A 27 16.34 -0.33 -1.87
CA PHE A 27 16.62 -1.35 -2.89
C PHE A 27 15.74 -1.21 -4.11
N ASN A 28 14.50 -0.72 -3.96
CA ASN A 28 13.59 -0.53 -5.08
C ASN A 28 13.95 0.73 -5.88
N GLU A 29 14.34 1.79 -5.19
CA GLU A 29 14.73 3.04 -5.85
C GLU A 29 15.97 2.89 -6.72
N GLU A 30 16.86 1.97 -6.39
CA GLU A 30 18.08 1.71 -7.14
C GLU A 30 17.84 0.94 -8.43
N LEU A 31 16.67 0.35 -8.61
CA LEU A 31 16.35 -0.41 -9.80
C LEU A 31 15.96 0.49 -10.96
N LYS A 32 16.11 -0.05 -12.18
CA LYS A 32 15.59 0.62 -13.38
C LYS A 32 14.07 0.68 -13.31
N LYS A 33 13.49 1.68 -13.96
CA LYS A 33 12.04 1.89 -13.92
C LYS A 33 11.26 0.62 -14.25
N GLU A 34 11.66 -0.09 -15.29
CA GLU A 34 10.97 -1.31 -15.72
C GLU A 34 11.12 -2.49 -14.77
N ASP A 35 12.12 -2.43 -13.89
CA ASP A 35 12.40 -3.49 -12.92
C ASP A 35 11.85 -3.22 -11.53
N LYS A 36 11.39 -2.00 -11.29
CA LYS A 36 10.90 -1.63 -9.96
C LYS A 36 9.66 -2.41 -9.57
N ILE A 37 9.59 -2.74 -8.29
CA ILE A 37 8.41 -3.38 -7.73
C ILE A 37 7.25 -2.38 -7.81
N VAL A 38 6.10 -2.84 -8.28
CA VAL A 38 4.88 -2.05 -8.31
C VAL A 38 3.81 -2.80 -7.54
N VAL A 39 3.12 -2.11 -6.67
CA VAL A 39 2.09 -2.71 -5.82
C VAL A 39 0.75 -2.08 -6.19
N ASP A 40 -0.24 -2.92 -6.47
CA ASP A 40 -1.60 -2.46 -6.71
C ASP A 40 -2.32 -2.38 -5.37
N CYS A 41 -2.70 -1.18 -4.98
CA CYS A 41 -3.31 -0.92 -3.68
C CYS A 41 -4.74 -0.44 -3.84
N GLU A 42 -5.56 -0.76 -2.85
CA GLU A 42 -6.91 -0.22 -2.74
C GLU A 42 -6.89 0.91 -1.72
N TYR A 43 -7.60 2.00 -2.02
CA TYR A 43 -7.72 3.10 -1.06
C TYR A 43 -8.50 2.67 0.18
N LEU A 44 -8.23 3.32 1.29
CA LEU A 44 -9.04 3.12 2.50
C LEU A 44 -10.45 3.63 2.28
N ARG A 45 -11.41 2.91 2.82
CA ARG A 45 -12.80 3.34 2.82
C ARG A 45 -13.04 4.27 4.00
N VAL A 46 -14.17 4.97 3.97
CA VAL A 46 -14.56 5.85 5.06
C VAL A 46 -14.55 5.08 6.38
N GLY A 47 -13.83 5.61 7.36
CA GLY A 47 -13.74 5.01 8.69
C GLY A 47 -12.67 3.92 8.85
N GLU A 48 -12.11 3.39 7.78
CA GLU A 48 -11.12 2.33 7.90
C GLU A 48 -9.81 2.80 8.53
N ARG A 49 -9.37 4.03 8.24
CA ARG A 49 -8.14 4.55 8.84
C ARG A 49 -8.24 4.55 10.35
N THR A 50 -9.35 5.09 10.86
CA THR A 50 -9.58 5.12 12.30
C THR A 50 -9.64 3.71 12.88
N SER A 51 -10.30 2.79 12.17
CA SER A 51 -10.40 1.40 12.60
C SER A 51 -9.03 0.74 12.72
N PHE A 52 -8.16 0.91 11.72
CA PHE A 52 -6.80 0.36 11.77
C PHE A 52 -5.97 0.97 12.90
N ILE A 53 -6.02 2.29 13.03
CA ILE A 53 -5.23 2.99 14.05
C ILE A 53 -5.70 2.64 15.45
N SER A 54 -6.99 2.46 15.66
CA SER A 54 -7.53 2.11 16.98
C SER A 54 -7.16 0.70 17.45
N MET A 55 -6.59 -0.11 16.57
CA MET A 55 -6.08 -1.42 16.96
C MET A 55 -4.76 -1.33 17.72
N THR A 56 -4.14 -0.15 17.77
CA THR A 56 -2.91 0.04 18.52
C THR A 56 -3.24 0.52 19.93
N SER A 57 -2.47 0.05 20.90
CA SER A 57 -2.62 0.50 22.28
C SER A 57 -1.85 1.78 22.58
N ASP A 58 -0.92 2.12 21.69
CA ASP A 58 -0.04 3.27 21.82
C ASP A 58 -0.15 4.18 20.61
N GLU A 59 0.56 5.29 20.65
CA GLU A 59 0.59 6.24 19.52
C GLU A 59 1.28 5.66 18.29
N GLU A 60 2.06 4.59 18.44
CA GLU A 60 2.76 3.95 17.33
C GLU A 60 1.93 2.84 16.71
N VAL A 61 1.93 2.79 15.40
CA VAL A 61 1.27 1.71 14.66
C VAL A 61 2.15 0.47 14.72
N SER A 62 1.60 -0.64 15.20
CA SER A 62 2.35 -1.88 15.35
C SER A 62 2.50 -2.62 14.03
N MET A 63 3.47 -3.55 13.98
CA MET A 63 3.66 -4.41 12.81
C MET A 63 2.41 -5.23 12.49
N ASP A 64 1.66 -5.64 13.50
CA ASP A 64 0.42 -6.38 13.28
C ASP A 64 -0.58 -5.57 12.48
N VAL A 65 -0.69 -4.27 12.76
CA VAL A 65 -1.58 -3.39 12.02
C VAL A 65 -1.09 -3.23 10.59
N TYR A 66 0.21 -3.04 10.38
CA TYR A 66 0.78 -2.97 9.05
C TYR A 66 0.51 -4.24 8.25
N ARG A 67 0.64 -5.40 8.86
CA ARG A 67 0.34 -6.68 8.20
C ARG A 67 -1.12 -6.76 7.80
N LYS A 68 -2.03 -6.30 8.65
CA LYS A 68 -3.47 -6.30 8.35
C LYS A 68 -3.81 -5.35 7.20
N ILE A 69 -3.21 -4.17 7.19
CA ILE A 69 -3.40 -3.22 6.09
C ILE A 69 -2.90 -3.83 4.78
N PHE A 70 -1.71 -4.38 4.80
CA PHE A 70 -1.11 -5.00 3.62
C PHE A 70 -1.99 -6.13 3.10
N ALA A 71 -2.40 -7.04 3.98
CA ALA A 71 -3.24 -8.18 3.61
C ALA A 71 -4.56 -7.74 2.99
N LYS A 72 -5.16 -6.68 3.52
CA LYS A 72 -6.49 -6.25 3.08
C LYS A 72 -6.45 -5.34 1.85
N LYS A 73 -5.45 -4.49 1.74
CA LYS A 73 -5.43 -3.42 0.74
C LYS A 73 -4.49 -3.65 -0.44
N VAL A 74 -3.54 -4.56 -0.34
CA VAL A 74 -2.68 -4.91 -1.47
C VAL A 74 -3.40 -5.95 -2.32
N LYS A 75 -3.66 -5.58 -3.58
CA LYS A 75 -4.43 -6.43 -4.51
C LYS A 75 -3.56 -7.14 -5.53
N GLY A 76 -2.31 -6.76 -5.65
CA GLY A 76 -1.37 -7.40 -6.55
C GLY A 76 0.02 -6.84 -6.38
N ILE A 77 1.02 -7.64 -6.71
CA ILE A 77 2.43 -7.24 -6.64
C ILE A 77 3.07 -7.63 -7.97
N ARG A 78 3.83 -6.71 -8.55
CA ARG A 78 4.53 -6.95 -9.81
C ARG A 78 6.03 -6.74 -9.64
N ASN A 79 6.81 -7.48 -10.39
CA ASN A 79 8.28 -7.39 -10.42
C ASN A 79 8.96 -7.75 -9.12
N LEU A 80 8.33 -8.58 -8.28
CA LEU A 80 8.94 -9.08 -7.06
C LEU A 80 9.18 -10.57 -7.18
N THR A 81 10.44 -10.98 -6.99
CA THR A 81 10.79 -12.39 -6.86
C THR A 81 11.54 -12.57 -5.54
N ILE A 82 11.27 -13.66 -4.87
CA ILE A 82 11.97 -14.03 -3.64
C ILE A 82 12.47 -15.45 -3.84
N ASN A 83 13.79 -15.63 -3.75
CA ASN A 83 14.43 -16.93 -4.04
C ASN A 83 14.01 -17.46 -5.42
N GLU A 84 14.03 -16.56 -6.42
CA GLU A 84 13.72 -16.86 -7.82
C GLU A 84 12.26 -17.21 -8.08
N LYS A 85 11.39 -17.13 -7.08
CA LYS A 85 9.96 -17.38 -7.26
C LYS A 85 9.20 -16.06 -7.30
N PRO A 86 8.30 -15.88 -8.26
CA PRO A 86 7.51 -14.66 -8.31
C PRO A 86 6.53 -14.60 -7.13
N VAL A 87 6.40 -13.41 -6.56
CA VAL A 87 5.46 -13.14 -5.49
C VAL A 87 4.47 -12.13 -6.03
N THR A 88 3.22 -12.53 -6.20
CA THR A 88 2.21 -11.73 -6.89
C THR A 88 1.05 -11.31 -6.01
N THR A 89 0.90 -11.90 -4.83
CA THR A 89 -0.21 -11.60 -3.93
C THR A 89 0.30 -11.23 -2.54
N ALA A 90 -0.54 -10.49 -1.80
CA ALA A 90 -0.22 -10.17 -0.41
C ALA A 90 -0.12 -11.45 0.43
N GLU A 91 -0.99 -12.42 0.18
CA GLU A 91 -0.98 -13.69 0.92
C GLU A 91 0.36 -14.41 0.75
N GLU A 92 0.87 -14.51 -0.48
CA GLU A 92 2.17 -15.11 -0.71
C GLU A 92 3.29 -14.36 0.00
N PHE A 93 3.26 -13.01 -0.10
CA PHE A 93 4.27 -12.17 0.53
C PHE A 93 4.32 -12.37 2.05
N LEU A 94 3.17 -12.44 2.69
CA LEU A 94 3.08 -12.52 4.15
C LEU A 94 3.48 -13.87 4.71
N LYS A 95 3.69 -14.88 3.87
CA LYS A 95 4.17 -16.20 4.30
C LYS A 95 5.68 -16.27 4.46
N TYR A 96 6.41 -15.30 3.90
CA TYR A 96 7.86 -15.28 4.00
C TYR A 96 8.32 -14.86 5.40
N PRO A 97 9.51 -15.33 5.82
CA PRO A 97 10.03 -14.93 7.13
C PRO A 97 10.35 -13.44 7.20
N SER A 98 10.35 -12.92 8.42
CA SER A 98 10.67 -11.52 8.67
C SER A 98 12.17 -11.31 8.42
N ILE A 99 12.47 -10.55 7.37
CA ILE A 99 13.83 -10.07 7.11
C ILE A 99 13.74 -8.57 6.84
N MET A 100 14.86 -7.88 7.00
CA MET A 100 14.88 -6.42 6.95
C MET A 100 14.25 -5.86 5.67
N GLU A 101 14.60 -6.40 4.52
CA GLU A 101 14.12 -5.89 3.23
C GLU A 101 12.62 -6.09 3.07
N LEU A 102 12.11 -7.24 3.49
CA LEU A 102 10.68 -7.52 3.35
C LEU A 102 9.85 -6.74 4.36
N ASP A 103 10.36 -6.57 5.59
CA ASP A 103 9.68 -5.75 6.59
C ASP A 103 9.68 -4.27 6.16
N ALA A 104 10.76 -3.79 5.57
CA ALA A 104 10.82 -2.43 5.05
C ALA A 104 9.78 -2.22 3.94
N LEU A 105 9.65 -3.18 3.04
CA LEU A 105 8.67 -3.12 1.97
C LEU A 105 7.24 -3.12 2.53
N LEU A 106 6.97 -3.99 3.49
CA LEU A 106 5.68 -4.07 4.14
C LEU A 106 5.28 -2.73 4.77
N ILE A 107 6.18 -2.15 5.56
CA ILE A 107 5.92 -0.89 6.24
C ILE A 107 5.73 0.24 5.23
N ASN A 108 6.59 0.29 4.23
CA ASN A 108 6.52 1.33 3.20
C ASN A 108 5.15 1.35 2.50
N VAL A 109 4.69 0.18 2.08
CA VAL A 109 3.40 0.06 1.40
C VAL A 109 2.25 0.37 2.35
N ALA A 110 2.28 -0.17 3.57
CA ALA A 110 1.21 0.07 4.55
C ALA A 110 1.09 1.54 4.92
N VAL A 111 2.22 2.23 5.13
CA VAL A 111 2.22 3.66 5.42
C VAL A 111 1.66 4.44 4.25
N HIS A 112 2.03 4.06 3.02
CA HIS A 112 1.47 4.68 1.83
C HIS A 112 -0.05 4.55 1.80
N VAL A 113 -0.58 3.36 2.07
CA VAL A 113 -2.04 3.14 2.09
C VAL A 113 -2.71 4.05 3.11
N LEU A 114 -2.11 4.21 4.29
CA LEU A 114 -2.66 5.07 5.33
C LEU A 114 -2.67 6.55 4.94
N ARG A 115 -1.77 6.97 4.06
CA ARG A 115 -1.59 8.38 3.67
C ARG A 115 -1.96 8.69 2.24
N ALA A 116 -2.47 7.73 1.50
CA ALA A 116 -2.68 7.91 0.06
C ALA A 116 -3.56 9.12 -0.28
N ASP A 117 -4.62 9.33 0.49
CA ASP A 117 -5.52 10.46 0.28
C ASP A 117 -4.86 11.80 0.60
N GLU A 118 -4.01 11.84 1.62
CA GLU A 118 -3.27 13.04 1.97
C GLU A 118 -2.31 13.45 0.85
N LEU A 119 -1.58 12.47 0.31
CA LEU A 119 -0.67 12.70 -0.80
C LEU A 119 -1.41 13.23 -2.03
N THR A 120 -2.58 12.66 -2.32
CA THR A 120 -3.39 13.08 -3.44
C THR A 120 -3.84 14.52 -3.30
N GLU A 121 -4.20 14.94 -2.08
CA GLU A 121 -4.57 16.32 -1.81
C GLU A 121 -3.40 17.27 -1.98
N ASP A 122 -2.23 16.89 -1.52
CA ASP A 122 -1.03 17.69 -1.67
C ASP A 122 -0.67 17.86 -3.14
N GLU A 123 -0.79 16.81 -3.93
CA GLU A 123 -0.57 16.89 -5.37
C GLU A 123 -1.55 17.84 -6.03
N ARG A 124 -2.78 17.88 -5.60
CA ARG A 124 -3.80 18.76 -6.15
C ARG A 124 -3.55 20.23 -5.82
N LYS A 125 -2.93 20.51 -4.69
CA LYS A 125 -2.63 21.88 -4.29
C LYS A 125 -1.50 22.49 -5.12
N ASN A 126 -0.70 21.66 -5.68
CA ASN A 126 0.44 22.08 -6.50
C ASN A 126 0.08 22.07 -7.98
#